data_63ad9d2d44293596f347eb272c73fc82
#
_entry.id   63ad9d2d44293596f347eb272c73fc82
#
_cell.length_a   1.000
_cell.length_b   1.000
_cell.length_c   1.000
_cell.angle_alpha   90.00
_cell.angle_beta   90.00
_cell.angle_gamma   90.00
#
_symmetry.space_group_name_H-M   'P 1'
#
loop_
_entity.id
_entity.type
_entity.pdbx_description
1 polymer ?
#
loop_
_entity_poly.entity_id
_entity_poly.type
_entity_poly.pdbx_seq_one_letter_code
_entity_poly.pdbx_strand_id
1 'polypeptide(L)'
;MDYLDLADRNWPLLRRVMAGHTAVYRATNGAIGHRMPFFAPTLLLDHVGAKSGKRRTSPLVYGRDGANLVLIASKGGYPKNPAWFYNLTAHPDTTVQVGSERIDVHARVATGEERERLWALMVGVYGGYEDYRKRTDREIPVVVLEPRPTG
;
A
#
# COMPACT_ATOMS: atom_id res chain seq x y z
N MET A 1 10.90 15.42 18.85
CA MET A 1 10.10 14.18 18.76
C MET A 1 10.04 13.78 17.30
N ASP A 2 10.43 12.56 17.02
CA ASP A 2 10.38 12.05 15.66
C ASP A 2 8.93 11.93 15.19
N TYR A 3 8.69 12.24 13.91
CA TYR A 3 7.39 12.10 13.27
C TYR A 3 6.82 10.66 13.43
N LEU A 4 7.70 9.67 13.32
CA LEU A 4 7.29 8.27 13.45
C LEU A 4 6.87 7.93 14.89
N ASP A 5 7.52 8.49 15.88
CA ASP A 5 7.13 8.30 17.29
C ASP A 5 5.76 8.91 17.58
N LEU A 6 5.49 10.06 16.98
CA LEU A 6 4.18 10.71 17.12
C LEU A 6 3.09 9.86 16.45
N ALA A 7 3.36 9.29 15.28
CA ALA A 7 2.45 8.40 14.57
C ALA A 7 2.16 7.13 15.40
N ASP A 8 3.19 6.54 16.01
CA ASP A 8 3.02 5.35 16.84
C ASP A 8 2.09 5.59 18.03
N ARG A 9 2.24 6.74 18.67
CA ARG A 9 1.43 7.10 19.85
C ARG A 9 -0.04 7.39 19.50
N ASN A 10 -0.30 7.79 18.26
CA ASN A 10 -1.64 8.16 17.80
C ASN A 10 -2.24 7.16 16.81
N TRP A 11 -1.76 5.91 16.83
CA TRP A 11 -2.19 4.88 15.87
C TRP A 11 -3.72 4.69 15.79
N PRO A 12 -4.48 4.64 16.90
CA PRO A 12 -5.94 4.53 16.82
C PRO A 12 -6.59 5.71 16.09
N LEU A 13 -6.08 6.93 16.29
CA LEU A 13 -6.56 8.11 15.58
C LEU A 13 -6.24 8.04 14.09
N LEU A 14 -5.00 7.63 13.75
CA LEU A 14 -4.58 7.46 12.36
C LEU A 14 -5.47 6.45 11.62
N ARG A 15 -5.82 5.33 12.26
CA ARG A 15 -6.72 4.34 11.68
C ARG A 15 -8.08 4.94 11.34
N ARG A 16 -8.63 5.80 12.20
CA ARG A 16 -9.90 6.49 11.94
C ARG A 16 -9.78 7.47 10.80
N VAL A 17 -8.69 8.24 10.76
CA VAL A 17 -8.41 9.17 9.66
C VAL A 17 -8.30 8.44 8.34
N MET A 18 -7.59 7.30 8.30
CA MET A 18 -7.43 6.48 7.11
C MET A 18 -8.76 5.88 6.65
N ALA A 19 -9.62 5.46 7.59
CA ALA A 19 -10.96 4.95 7.26
C ALA A 19 -11.83 6.05 6.63
N GLY A 20 -11.78 7.27 7.18
CA GLY A 20 -12.47 8.42 6.61
C GLY A 20 -11.94 8.78 5.22
N HIS A 21 -10.63 8.77 5.03
CA HIS A 21 -10.00 8.99 3.72
C HIS A 21 -10.47 7.94 2.69
N THR A 22 -10.50 6.67 3.08
CA THR A 22 -10.98 5.59 2.22
C THR A 22 -12.42 5.81 1.79
N ALA A 23 -13.30 6.18 2.73
CA ALA A 23 -14.71 6.44 2.44
C ALA A 23 -14.89 7.60 1.46
N VAL A 24 -14.18 8.71 1.65
CA VAL A 24 -14.23 9.88 0.76
C VAL A 24 -13.65 9.53 -0.61
N TYR A 25 -12.54 8.82 -0.66
CA TYR A 25 -11.94 8.37 -1.92
C TYR A 25 -12.94 7.54 -2.72
N ARG A 26 -13.55 6.55 -2.10
CA ARG A 26 -14.49 5.64 -2.77
C ARG A 26 -15.76 6.37 -3.22
N ALA A 27 -16.32 7.22 -2.36
CA ALA A 27 -17.54 7.98 -2.65
C ALA A 27 -17.34 8.95 -3.83
N THR A 28 -16.12 9.49 -4.01
CA THR A 28 -15.80 10.46 -5.05
C THR A 28 -15.10 9.84 -6.26
N ASN A 29 -14.96 8.51 -6.32
CA ASN A 29 -14.20 7.79 -7.34
C ASN A 29 -12.77 8.33 -7.49
N GLY A 30 -12.14 8.67 -6.37
CA GLY A 30 -10.77 9.17 -6.34
C GLY A 30 -10.60 10.66 -6.66
N ALA A 31 -11.69 11.40 -6.95
CA ALA A 31 -11.59 12.84 -7.19
C ALA A 31 -11.05 13.57 -5.97
N ILE A 32 -11.44 13.09 -4.78
CA ILE A 32 -10.87 13.55 -3.51
C ILE A 32 -10.19 12.36 -2.85
N GLY A 33 -8.93 12.53 -2.48
CA GLY A 33 -8.17 11.53 -1.73
C GLY A 33 -7.10 10.78 -2.53
N HIS A 34 -7.09 10.88 -3.88
CA HIS A 34 -6.11 10.15 -4.70
C HIS A 34 -4.67 10.53 -4.34
N ARG A 35 -4.42 11.80 -3.97
CA ARG A 35 -3.08 12.28 -3.57
C ARG A 35 -2.98 12.68 -2.11
N MET A 36 -4.02 12.42 -1.33
CA MET A 36 -4.05 12.72 0.10
C MET A 36 -3.96 11.42 0.92
N PRO A 37 -3.51 11.50 2.18
CA PRO A 37 -3.03 12.70 2.89
C PRO A 37 -1.58 13.07 2.61
N PHE A 38 -0.84 12.28 1.81
CA PHE A 38 0.61 12.41 1.68
C PHE A 38 1.05 13.17 0.42
N PHE A 39 0.13 13.74 -0.34
CA PHE A 39 0.39 14.36 -1.65
C PHE A 39 1.08 13.39 -2.64
N ALA A 40 1.07 12.10 -2.33
CA ALA A 40 1.55 11.02 -3.18
C ALA A 40 0.37 10.28 -3.81
N PRO A 41 0.56 9.65 -4.98
CA PRO A 41 -0.50 8.84 -5.58
C PRO A 41 -0.94 7.73 -4.64
N THR A 42 -2.25 7.61 -4.43
CA THR A 42 -2.85 6.66 -3.50
C THR A 42 -3.92 5.84 -4.20
N LEU A 43 -3.87 4.52 -4.01
CA LEU A 43 -4.91 3.59 -4.46
C LEU A 43 -5.65 3.02 -3.26
N LEU A 44 -6.81 2.41 -3.53
CA LEU A 44 -7.50 1.57 -2.55
C LEU A 44 -7.24 0.11 -2.89
N LEU A 45 -6.68 -0.63 -1.95
CA LEU A 45 -6.46 -2.07 -2.07
C LEU A 45 -7.55 -2.81 -1.31
N ASP A 46 -8.31 -3.65 -2.02
CA ASP A 46 -9.20 -4.60 -1.39
C ASP A 46 -8.39 -5.84 -1.01
N HIS A 47 -8.59 -6.34 0.21
CA HIS A 47 -7.92 -7.56 0.66
C HIS A 47 -8.81 -8.34 1.61
N VAL A 48 -8.51 -9.62 1.77
CA VAL A 48 -9.30 -10.54 2.59
C VAL A 48 -8.43 -11.00 3.75
N GLY A 49 -8.95 -10.91 4.96
CA GLY A 49 -8.23 -11.33 6.16
C GLY A 49 -7.78 -12.80 6.05
N ALA A 50 -6.47 -13.04 6.22
CA ALA A 50 -5.88 -14.37 6.09
C ALA A 50 -6.47 -15.37 7.09
N LYS A 51 -6.86 -14.89 8.26
CA LYS A 51 -7.47 -15.71 9.31
C LYS A 51 -8.98 -15.55 9.40
N SER A 52 -9.49 -14.32 9.27
CA SER A 52 -10.91 -14.02 9.49
C SER A 52 -11.79 -14.20 8.26
N GLY A 53 -11.20 -14.15 7.04
CA GLY A 53 -11.95 -14.13 5.79
C GLY A 53 -12.74 -12.86 5.54
N LYS A 54 -12.61 -11.86 6.38
CA LYS A 54 -13.35 -10.59 6.26
C LYS A 54 -12.71 -9.70 5.19
N ARG A 55 -13.56 -9.08 4.37
CA ARG A 55 -13.11 -8.09 3.39
C ARG A 55 -12.70 -6.80 4.08
N ARG A 56 -11.58 -6.23 3.61
CA ARG A 56 -11.03 -4.97 4.10
C ARG A 56 -10.59 -4.14 2.91
N THR A 57 -10.43 -2.84 3.13
CA THR A 57 -9.89 -1.92 2.13
C THR A 57 -8.87 -1.02 2.81
N SER A 58 -7.70 -0.87 2.19
CA SER A 58 -6.62 -0.01 2.71
C SER A 58 -6.19 1.00 1.66
N PRO A 59 -6.04 2.29 2.04
CA PRO A 59 -5.43 3.28 1.17
C PRO A 59 -3.91 3.13 1.24
N LEU A 60 -3.26 3.03 0.08
CA LEU A 60 -1.82 2.80 -0.02
C LEU A 60 -1.20 3.68 -1.09
N VAL A 61 -0.03 4.23 -0.80
CA VAL A 61 0.78 4.90 -1.80
C VAL A 61 1.27 3.86 -2.81
N TYR A 62 1.23 4.18 -4.09
CA TYR A 62 1.63 3.27 -5.15
C TYR A 62 2.52 3.96 -6.18
N GLY A 63 3.27 3.16 -6.91
CA GLY A 63 4.00 3.57 -8.11
C GLY A 63 3.54 2.77 -9.31
N ARG A 64 3.95 3.21 -10.50
CA ARG A 64 3.68 2.50 -11.75
C ARG A 64 4.97 2.00 -12.37
N ASP A 65 4.93 0.76 -12.85
CA ASP A 65 6.01 0.14 -13.60
C ASP A 65 5.37 -0.50 -14.84
N GLY A 66 5.28 0.28 -15.93
CA GLY A 66 4.52 -0.13 -17.10
C GLY A 66 3.04 -0.31 -16.75
N ALA A 67 2.49 -1.47 -17.04
CA ALA A 67 1.10 -1.81 -16.67
C ALA A 67 0.96 -2.26 -15.22
N ASN A 68 2.07 -2.54 -14.52
CA ASN A 68 2.06 -3.02 -13.16
C ASN A 68 1.99 -1.87 -12.16
N LEU A 69 1.40 -2.15 -11.01
CA LEU A 69 1.40 -1.25 -9.86
C LEU A 69 2.36 -1.80 -8.80
N VAL A 70 2.99 -0.91 -8.03
CA VAL A 70 3.99 -1.29 -7.03
C VAL A 70 3.61 -0.73 -5.68
N LEU A 71 3.70 -1.58 -4.66
CA LEU A 71 3.44 -1.23 -3.27
C LEU A 71 4.66 -1.55 -2.41
N ILE A 72 4.85 -0.77 -1.34
CA ILE A 72 5.88 -1.04 -0.33
C ILE A 72 5.19 -1.39 0.99
N ALA A 73 5.47 -2.58 1.52
CA ALA A 73 4.89 -3.06 2.77
C ALA A 73 5.68 -2.54 3.98
N SER A 74 5.80 -1.21 4.08
CA SER A 74 6.67 -0.57 5.04
C SER A 74 6.08 -0.52 6.45
N LYS A 75 4.78 -0.30 6.58
CA LYS A 75 4.13 -0.03 7.86
C LYS A 75 4.91 0.98 8.71
N GLY A 76 5.44 2.05 8.07
CA GLY A 76 6.23 3.08 8.76
C GLY A 76 7.51 2.58 9.39
N GLY A 77 8.08 1.45 8.93
CA GLY A 77 9.30 0.85 9.50
C GLY A 77 9.07 0.06 10.78
N TYR A 78 7.84 -0.35 11.08
CA TYR A 78 7.56 -1.25 12.21
C TYR A 78 8.24 -2.62 12.02
N PRO A 79 8.53 -3.35 13.12
CA PRO A 79 9.20 -4.65 13.03
C PRO A 79 8.41 -5.73 12.32
N LYS A 80 7.10 -5.56 12.19
CA LYS A 80 6.21 -6.52 11.51
C LYS A 80 5.68 -5.93 10.22
N ASN A 81 5.40 -6.79 9.24
CA ASN A 81 4.72 -6.39 8.02
C ASN A 81 3.28 -5.93 8.32
N PRO A 82 2.71 -5.03 7.48
CA PRO A 82 1.32 -4.63 7.65
C PRO A 82 0.36 -5.81 7.39
N ALA A 83 -0.81 -5.74 8.01
CA ALA A 83 -1.81 -6.81 7.88
C ALA A 83 -2.20 -7.09 6.43
N TRP A 84 -2.30 -6.05 5.59
CA TRP A 84 -2.67 -6.22 4.19
C TRP A 84 -1.65 -7.07 3.42
N PHE A 85 -0.37 -7.05 3.82
CA PHE A 85 0.66 -7.86 3.19
C PHE A 85 0.41 -9.35 3.43
N TYR A 86 0.11 -9.74 4.66
CA TYR A 86 -0.21 -11.14 4.99
C TYR A 86 -1.51 -11.58 4.30
N ASN A 87 -2.51 -10.70 4.27
CA ASN A 87 -3.78 -10.97 3.61
C ASN A 87 -3.57 -11.17 2.11
N LEU A 88 -2.76 -10.34 1.50
CA LEU A 88 -2.49 -10.38 0.06
C LEU A 88 -1.65 -11.61 -0.34
N THR A 89 -0.72 -12.04 0.52
CA THR A 89 0.05 -13.27 0.26
C THR A 89 -0.82 -14.51 0.37
N ALA A 90 -1.81 -14.51 1.26
CA ALA A 90 -2.77 -15.61 1.38
C ALA A 90 -3.79 -15.62 0.24
N HIS A 91 -4.18 -14.44 -0.25
CA HIS A 91 -5.18 -14.26 -1.31
C HIS A 91 -4.64 -13.26 -2.34
N PRO A 92 -3.74 -13.69 -3.26
CA PRO A 92 -3.03 -12.77 -4.15
C PRO A 92 -3.86 -12.17 -5.27
N ASP A 93 -5.00 -12.77 -5.60
CA ASP A 93 -5.91 -12.23 -6.60
C ASP A 93 -6.91 -11.30 -5.92
N THR A 94 -6.90 -10.03 -6.31
CA THR A 94 -7.75 -9.02 -5.68
C THR A 94 -8.05 -7.88 -6.67
N THR A 95 -8.65 -6.81 -6.17
CA THR A 95 -9.00 -5.63 -6.94
C THR A 95 -8.46 -4.39 -6.26
N VAL A 96 -7.99 -3.44 -7.06
CA VAL A 96 -7.60 -2.11 -6.61
C VAL A 96 -8.47 -1.05 -7.29
N GLN A 97 -8.60 0.10 -6.64
CA GLN A 97 -9.21 1.28 -7.24
C GLN A 97 -8.15 2.37 -7.35
N VAL A 98 -7.92 2.83 -8.59
CA VAL A 98 -6.97 3.91 -8.90
C VAL A 98 -7.78 5.03 -9.53
N GLY A 99 -8.03 6.10 -8.76
CA GLY A 99 -8.96 7.13 -9.19
C GLY A 99 -10.37 6.58 -9.36
N SER A 100 -10.91 6.65 -10.57
CA SER A 100 -12.22 6.08 -10.92
C SER A 100 -12.15 4.66 -11.48
N GLU A 101 -10.94 4.14 -11.73
CA GLU A 101 -10.74 2.86 -12.40
C GLU A 101 -10.58 1.73 -11.38
N ARG A 102 -11.29 0.62 -11.60
CA ARG A 102 -11.13 -0.61 -10.85
C ARG A 102 -10.36 -1.61 -11.70
N ILE A 103 -9.31 -2.19 -11.11
CA ILE A 103 -8.39 -3.08 -11.82
C ILE A 103 -8.26 -4.37 -11.01
N ASP A 104 -8.55 -5.50 -11.66
CA ASP A 104 -8.28 -6.82 -11.09
C ASP A 104 -6.78 -7.10 -11.23
N VAL A 105 -6.15 -7.54 -10.16
CA VAL A 105 -4.70 -7.73 -10.10
C VAL A 105 -4.33 -9.05 -9.43
N HIS A 106 -3.11 -9.52 -9.76
CA HIS A 106 -2.45 -10.63 -9.07
C HIS A 106 -1.19 -10.08 -8.40
N ALA A 107 -1.05 -10.34 -7.11
CA ALA A 107 0.07 -9.84 -6.32
C ALA A 107 1.21 -10.86 -6.28
N ARG A 108 2.44 -10.35 -6.38
CA ARG A 108 3.64 -11.13 -6.13
C ARG A 108 4.69 -10.27 -5.44
N VAL A 109 5.62 -10.90 -4.76
CA VAL A 109 6.72 -10.20 -4.08
C VAL A 109 7.91 -10.14 -5.03
N ALA A 110 8.45 -8.93 -5.25
CA ALA A 110 9.64 -8.73 -6.07
C ALA A 110 10.90 -9.18 -5.32
N THR A 111 11.84 -9.75 -6.05
CA THR A 111 13.12 -10.22 -5.50
C THR A 111 14.28 -9.77 -6.41
N GLY A 112 15.51 -9.83 -5.89
CA GLY A 112 16.73 -9.59 -6.67
C GLY A 112 16.77 -8.20 -7.28
N GLU A 113 17.20 -8.14 -8.55
CA GLU A 113 17.39 -6.87 -9.28
C GLU A 113 16.07 -6.12 -9.49
N GLU A 114 14.96 -6.84 -9.72
CA GLU A 114 13.65 -6.23 -9.85
C GLU A 114 13.27 -5.50 -8.55
N ARG A 115 13.52 -6.12 -7.41
CA ARG A 115 13.28 -5.50 -6.10
C ARG A 115 14.05 -4.19 -5.95
N GLU A 116 15.34 -4.21 -6.27
CA GLU A 116 16.19 -3.01 -6.13
C GLU A 116 15.75 -1.89 -7.07
N ARG A 117 15.42 -2.22 -8.31
CA ARG A 117 14.91 -1.26 -9.29
C ARG A 117 13.59 -0.63 -8.83
N LEU A 118 12.67 -1.46 -8.34
CA LEU A 118 11.35 -0.98 -7.89
C LEU A 118 11.43 -0.22 -6.57
N TRP A 119 12.35 -0.60 -5.68
CA TRP A 119 12.62 0.17 -4.48
C TRP A 119 13.03 1.60 -4.83
N ALA A 120 13.98 1.76 -5.74
CA ALA A 120 14.45 3.07 -6.19
C ALA A 120 13.31 3.88 -6.84
N LEU A 121 12.47 3.21 -7.65
CA LEU A 121 11.30 3.84 -8.25
C LEU A 121 10.35 4.38 -7.16
N MET A 122 10.09 3.58 -6.13
CA MET A 122 9.16 3.97 -5.05
C MET A 122 9.73 5.05 -4.15
N VAL A 123 11.03 5.09 -3.90
CA VAL A 123 11.68 6.20 -3.19
C VAL A 123 11.48 7.51 -3.96
N GLY A 124 11.47 7.47 -5.28
CA GLY A 124 11.13 8.63 -6.11
C GLY A 124 9.68 9.08 -5.97
N VAL A 125 8.77 8.16 -5.65
CA VAL A 125 7.35 8.47 -5.40
C VAL A 125 7.16 9.03 -3.98
N TYR A 126 7.81 8.42 -3.00
CA TYR A 126 7.74 8.83 -1.59
C TYR A 126 9.07 8.54 -0.90
N GLY A 127 9.84 9.59 -0.65
CA GLY A 127 11.20 9.48 -0.09
C GLY A 127 11.27 8.92 1.34
N GLY A 128 10.17 8.98 2.09
CA GLY A 128 10.10 8.46 3.46
C GLY A 128 10.39 6.96 3.59
N TYR A 129 10.30 6.19 2.49
CA TYR A 129 10.62 4.75 2.52
C TYR A 129 12.07 4.50 2.93
N GLU A 130 13.01 5.36 2.55
CA GLU A 130 14.41 5.22 2.99
C GLU A 130 14.55 5.38 4.49
N ASP A 131 13.79 6.29 5.10
CA ASP A 131 13.79 6.47 6.56
C ASP A 131 13.18 5.26 7.25
N TYR A 132 12.12 4.67 6.69
CA TYR A 132 11.49 3.46 7.23
C TYR A 132 12.44 2.27 7.16
N ARG A 133 13.22 2.14 6.08
CA ARG A 133 14.22 1.07 5.92
C ARG A 133 15.29 1.16 7.00
N LYS A 134 15.72 2.37 7.37
CA LYS A 134 16.73 2.60 8.41
C LYS A 134 16.20 2.29 9.81
N ARG A 135 14.88 2.31 9.99
CA ARG A 135 14.23 2.11 11.29
C ARG A 135 14.10 0.64 11.68
N THR A 136 14.10 -0.27 10.73
CA THR A 136 13.89 -1.69 10.97
C THR A 136 14.98 -2.54 10.34
N ASP A 137 15.30 -3.69 10.99
CA ASP A 137 16.23 -4.68 10.45
C ASP A 137 15.54 -5.67 9.49
N ARG A 138 14.19 -5.71 9.48
CA ARG A 138 13.49 -6.59 8.55
C ARG A 138 13.62 -6.08 7.12
N GLU A 139 13.64 -7.01 6.18
CA GLU A 139 13.53 -6.67 4.77
C GLU A 139 12.09 -6.22 4.48
N ILE A 140 11.93 -4.98 4.01
CA ILE A 140 10.61 -4.43 3.69
C ILE A 140 10.18 -4.96 2.33
N PRO A 141 9.07 -5.72 2.22
CA PRO A 141 8.66 -6.29 0.95
C PRO A 141 8.27 -5.23 -0.08
N VAL A 142 8.66 -5.48 -1.32
CA VAL A 142 8.19 -4.76 -2.50
C VAL A 142 7.19 -5.67 -3.20
N VAL A 143 5.97 -5.21 -3.38
CA VAL A 143 4.87 -6.01 -3.94
C VAL A 143 4.51 -5.46 -5.32
N VAL A 144 4.44 -6.36 -6.29
CA VAL A 144 4.01 -6.05 -7.66
C VAL A 144 2.59 -6.54 -7.86
N LEU A 145 1.73 -5.65 -8.35
CA LEU A 145 0.35 -5.97 -8.71
C LEU A 145 0.26 -6.02 -10.23
N GLU A 146 0.12 -7.21 -10.77
CA GLU A 146 0.02 -7.44 -12.21
C GLU A 146 -1.46 -7.45 -12.62
N PRO A 147 -1.88 -6.64 -13.61
CA PRO A 147 -3.27 -6.68 -14.07
C PRO A 147 -3.65 -8.08 -14.55
N ARG A 148 -4.84 -8.53 -14.12
CA ARG A 148 -5.41 -9.79 -14.61
C ARG A 148 -6.37 -9.52 -15.75
N PRO A 149 -6.48 -10.42 -16.75
CA PRO A 149 -7.50 -10.28 -17.77
C PRO A 149 -8.90 -10.25 -17.14
N THR A 150 -9.72 -9.29 -17.57
CA THR A 150 -11.15 -9.27 -17.27
C THR A 150 -11.82 -10.23 -18.22
N GLY A 151 -12.19 -11.36 -17.70
CA GLY A 151 -12.84 -12.39 -18.53
C GLY A 151 -14.28 -12.58 -18.18
#